data_e8dbb05499332092e56a95bb8f74b5cf
#
_entry.id   e8dbb05499332092e56a95bb8f74b5cf
#
_cell.length_a   1.000
_cell.length_b   1.000
_cell.length_c   1.000
_cell.angle_alpha   90.00
_cell.angle_beta   90.00
_cell.angle_gamma   90.00
#
_symmetry.space_group_name_H-M   'P 1'
#
loop_
_entity.id
_entity.type
_entity.pdbx_description
1 polymer ?
#
loop_
_entity_poly.entity_id
_entity_poly.type
_entity_poly.pdbx_seq_one_letter_code
_entity_poly.pdbx_strand_id
1 'polypeptide(L)'
;RGREGKGQQVLKFSPDGRVLMALGTPGVAGDGPNTLSGPTDIAVAPTGEIFVADGHGNNRIVKYSSNGEFLMEWGQEGTGPGDFNEPHCLAFDSKGRLFVGDRVNQRIQVFDQDGRYLAEWPNIMASGMHITQDDVVYVADYQLREGIVIANASDFSEVGFISEALPEGVTVDTEGNVYAGEVLPRNLKKFAKTLGPPTTVPRE
;
A
#
# COMPACT_ATOMS: atom_id res chain seq x y z
N ARG A 1 -9.41 -16.76 -6.10
CA ARG A 1 -9.20 -18.09 -5.46
C ARG A 1 -7.95 -18.68 -6.05
N GLY A 2 -6.90 -18.94 -5.22
CA GLY A 2 -5.66 -19.57 -5.67
C GLY A 2 -5.93 -20.95 -6.31
N ARG A 3 -5.15 -21.28 -7.33
CA ARG A 3 -5.15 -22.64 -7.87
C ARG A 3 -4.47 -23.55 -6.83
N GLU A 4 -4.96 -24.78 -6.70
CA GLU A 4 -4.40 -25.79 -5.78
C GLU A 4 -2.86 -25.85 -5.91
N GLY A 5 -2.15 -25.75 -4.78
CA GLY A 5 -0.69 -25.71 -4.72
C GLY A 5 -0.03 -24.42 -5.19
N LYS A 6 -0.79 -23.30 -5.39
CA LYS A 6 -0.25 -22.01 -5.84
C LYS A 6 -0.86 -20.85 -5.06
N GLY A 7 -0.14 -19.71 -5.05
CA GLY A 7 -0.52 -18.52 -4.31
C GLY A 7 -0.12 -18.59 -2.84
N GLN A 8 -0.64 -17.66 -2.05
CA GLN A 8 -0.35 -17.51 -0.61
C GLN A 8 1.13 -17.19 -0.34
N GLN A 9 1.80 -16.54 -1.28
CA GLN A 9 3.22 -16.23 -1.21
C GLN A 9 3.54 -14.82 -1.69
N VAL A 10 4.62 -14.28 -1.16
CA VAL A 10 5.36 -13.16 -1.73
C VAL A 10 6.66 -13.69 -2.32
N LEU A 11 6.98 -13.29 -3.54
CA LEU A 11 8.16 -13.77 -4.27
C LEU A 11 9.06 -12.60 -4.66
N LYS A 12 10.36 -12.72 -4.39
CA LYS A 12 11.38 -11.81 -4.90
C LYS A 12 12.05 -12.47 -6.10
N PHE A 13 12.14 -11.72 -7.19
CA PHE A 13 12.80 -12.16 -8.42
C PHE A 13 14.06 -11.35 -8.70
N SER A 14 15.02 -11.98 -9.37
CA SER A 14 16.09 -11.27 -10.06
C SER A 14 15.59 -10.62 -11.35
N PRO A 15 16.34 -9.67 -11.96
CA PRO A 15 15.93 -9.05 -13.22
C PRO A 15 15.75 -10.02 -14.40
N ASP A 16 16.43 -11.17 -14.35
CA ASP A 16 16.31 -12.27 -15.34
C ASP A 16 15.21 -13.29 -14.98
N GLY A 17 14.37 -13.01 -13.96
CA GLY A 17 13.19 -13.79 -13.62
C GLY A 17 13.40 -15.00 -12.73
N ARG A 18 14.62 -15.19 -12.14
CA ARG A 18 14.85 -16.26 -11.16
C ARG A 18 14.27 -15.89 -9.81
N VAL A 19 13.61 -16.81 -9.14
CA VAL A 19 13.17 -16.64 -7.76
C VAL A 19 14.39 -16.56 -6.84
N LEU A 20 14.52 -15.46 -6.12
CA LEU A 20 15.59 -15.23 -5.13
C LEU A 20 15.10 -15.49 -3.71
N MET A 21 13.81 -15.29 -3.43
CA MET A 21 13.21 -15.48 -2.11
C MET A 21 11.73 -15.79 -2.28
N ALA A 22 11.19 -16.59 -1.37
CA ALA A 22 9.77 -16.86 -1.25
C ALA A 22 9.37 -16.74 0.23
N LEU A 23 8.36 -15.94 0.55
CA LEU A 23 7.73 -15.83 1.86
C LEU A 23 6.36 -16.52 1.77
N GLY A 24 6.00 -17.30 2.79
CA GLY A 24 4.79 -18.11 2.79
C GLY A 24 4.99 -19.48 2.13
N THR A 25 4.06 -20.38 2.38
CA THR A 25 4.06 -21.76 1.84
C THR A 25 3.17 -21.84 0.59
N PRO A 26 3.65 -22.38 -0.54
CA PRO A 26 2.88 -22.43 -1.78
C PRO A 26 1.51 -23.08 -1.60
N GLY A 27 0.43 -22.34 -1.86
CA GLY A 27 -0.96 -22.82 -1.82
C GLY A 27 -1.50 -23.13 -0.43
N VAL A 28 -0.74 -22.87 0.63
CA VAL A 28 -1.17 -23.10 2.02
C VAL A 28 -1.51 -21.76 2.67
N ALA A 29 -2.81 -21.52 2.87
CA ALA A 29 -3.29 -20.38 3.62
C ALA A 29 -3.15 -20.64 5.13
N GLY A 30 -2.76 -19.63 5.90
CA GLY A 30 -2.65 -19.72 7.35
C GLY A 30 -2.15 -18.44 7.99
N ASP A 31 -2.11 -18.44 9.29
CA ASP A 31 -1.72 -17.33 10.17
C ASP A 31 -0.38 -17.56 10.90
N GLY A 32 0.30 -18.66 10.61
CA GLY A 32 1.60 -18.96 11.20
C GLY A 32 2.77 -18.18 10.56
N PRO A 33 3.98 -18.28 11.13
CA PRO A 33 5.15 -17.52 10.70
C PRO A 33 5.61 -17.81 9.26
N ASN A 34 5.26 -19.01 8.75
CA ASN A 34 5.63 -19.46 7.40
C ASN A 34 4.41 -19.59 6.45
N THR A 35 3.29 -19.00 6.80
CA THR A 35 2.07 -19.01 6.00
C THR A 35 1.50 -17.61 5.87
N LEU A 36 0.83 -17.33 4.77
CA LEU A 36 0.09 -16.11 4.49
C LEU A 36 -1.31 -16.49 4.01
N SER A 37 -2.27 -15.60 4.11
CA SER A 37 -3.63 -15.83 3.60
C SER A 37 -4.12 -14.65 2.78
N GLY A 38 -3.77 -14.65 1.49
CA GLY A 38 -4.12 -13.59 0.57
C GLY A 38 -3.34 -12.30 0.82
N PRO A 39 -1.98 -12.34 0.77
CA PRO A 39 -1.19 -11.12 0.89
C PRO A 39 -1.55 -10.13 -0.21
N THR A 40 -1.69 -8.87 0.17
CA THR A 40 -2.20 -7.78 -0.67
C THR A 40 -1.09 -6.87 -1.17
N ASP A 41 -0.12 -6.55 -0.30
CA ASP A 41 0.98 -5.65 -0.66
C ASP A 41 2.23 -5.93 0.16
N ILE A 42 3.36 -5.35 -0.28
CA ILE A 42 4.64 -5.38 0.40
C ILE A 42 5.28 -3.98 0.44
N ALA A 43 5.99 -3.70 1.53
CA ALA A 43 6.92 -2.58 1.59
C ALA A 43 8.28 -3.06 2.11
N VAL A 44 9.36 -2.49 1.58
CA VAL A 44 10.73 -2.79 2.03
C VAL A 44 11.27 -1.55 2.74
N ALA A 45 11.65 -1.71 4.00
CA ALA A 45 12.27 -0.63 4.77
C ALA A 45 13.66 -0.28 4.22
N PRO A 46 14.19 0.94 4.47
CA PRO A 46 15.55 1.32 4.08
C PRO A 46 16.65 0.39 4.64
N THR A 47 16.38 -0.26 5.75
CA THR A 47 17.25 -1.25 6.42
C THR A 47 17.17 -2.64 5.78
N GLY A 48 16.20 -2.86 4.89
CA GLY A 48 16.02 -4.08 4.10
C GLY A 48 14.97 -5.04 4.65
N GLU A 49 14.36 -4.79 5.82
CA GLU A 49 13.27 -5.61 6.33
C GLU A 49 12.05 -5.51 5.40
N ILE A 50 11.32 -6.61 5.28
CA ILE A 50 10.17 -6.75 4.39
C ILE A 50 8.91 -6.77 5.25
N PHE A 51 7.98 -5.89 4.93
CA PHE A 51 6.66 -5.82 5.56
C PHE A 51 5.62 -6.30 4.55
N VAL A 52 4.73 -7.19 4.98
CA VAL A 52 3.69 -7.78 4.15
C VAL A 52 2.33 -7.47 4.78
N ALA A 53 1.45 -6.85 4.02
CA ALA A 53 0.04 -6.78 4.36
C ALA A 53 -0.60 -8.13 4.01
N ASP A 54 -1.03 -8.88 5.00
CA ASP A 54 -1.68 -10.19 4.84
C ASP A 54 -3.19 -9.99 5.08
N GLY A 55 -3.85 -9.36 4.07
CA GLY A 55 -5.12 -8.67 4.25
C GLY A 55 -6.36 -9.37 3.71
N HIS A 56 -6.30 -10.13 2.60
CA HIS A 56 -7.51 -10.72 2.02
C HIS A 56 -8.07 -11.94 2.78
N GLY A 57 -7.27 -12.61 3.56
CA GLY A 57 -7.68 -13.77 4.34
C GLY A 57 -7.31 -13.68 5.82
N ASN A 58 -6.35 -12.80 6.15
CA ASN A 58 -5.97 -12.41 7.51
C ASN A 58 -6.15 -10.90 7.66
N ASN A 59 -5.95 -10.38 8.88
CA ASN A 59 -6.02 -8.95 9.18
C ASN A 59 -4.77 -8.52 9.94
N ARG A 60 -3.58 -8.75 9.35
CA ARG A 60 -2.31 -8.51 10.01
C ARG A 60 -1.25 -7.94 9.08
N ILE A 61 -0.22 -7.36 9.67
CA ILE A 61 1.04 -7.01 9.02
C ILE A 61 2.11 -7.98 9.54
N VAL A 62 2.89 -8.55 8.63
CA VAL A 62 3.98 -9.47 8.97
C VAL A 62 5.30 -8.84 8.57
N LYS A 63 6.25 -8.81 9.51
CA LYS A 63 7.61 -8.31 9.30
C LYS A 63 8.60 -9.48 9.16
N TYR A 64 9.39 -9.43 8.11
CA TYR A 64 10.48 -10.36 7.85
C TYR A 64 11.83 -9.63 7.79
N SER A 65 12.92 -10.34 8.09
CA SER A 65 14.26 -9.83 7.85
C SER A 65 14.53 -9.66 6.34
N SER A 66 15.63 -8.99 5.99
CA SER A 66 16.10 -8.88 4.61
C SER A 66 16.38 -10.22 3.93
N ASN A 67 16.56 -11.28 4.73
CA ASN A 67 16.80 -12.66 4.28
C ASN A 67 15.52 -13.52 4.27
N GLY A 68 14.36 -12.94 4.66
CA GLY A 68 13.08 -13.64 4.66
C GLY A 68 12.76 -14.43 5.93
N GLU A 69 13.50 -14.22 7.02
CA GLU A 69 13.19 -14.84 8.32
C GLU A 69 12.06 -14.06 9.00
N PHE A 70 11.07 -14.76 9.54
CA PHE A 70 10.00 -14.14 10.32
C PHE A 70 10.57 -13.43 11.55
N LEU A 71 10.18 -12.18 11.76
CA LEU A 71 10.60 -11.38 12.91
C LEU A 71 9.45 -11.13 13.88
N MET A 72 8.32 -10.64 13.37
CA MET A 72 7.14 -10.33 14.18
C MET A 72 5.91 -10.11 13.28
N GLU A 73 4.77 -10.05 13.92
CA GLU A 73 3.51 -9.64 13.30
C GLU A 73 2.67 -8.82 14.28
N TRP A 74 1.72 -8.06 13.75
CA TRP A 74 0.71 -7.37 14.55
C TRP A 74 -0.57 -7.19 13.74
N GLY A 75 -1.66 -6.90 14.46
CA GLY A 75 -2.99 -6.72 13.90
C GLY A 75 -3.87 -7.95 14.04
N GLN A 76 -5.14 -7.69 14.11
CA GLN A 76 -6.25 -8.63 14.15
C GLN A 76 -7.48 -7.96 13.54
N GLU A 77 -8.53 -8.70 13.29
CA GLU A 77 -9.79 -8.14 12.84
C GLU A 77 -10.37 -7.18 13.88
N GLY A 78 -10.67 -5.95 13.47
CA GLY A 78 -11.23 -4.93 14.34
C GLY A 78 -11.15 -3.51 13.79
N THR A 79 -11.54 -2.54 14.64
CA THR A 79 -11.59 -1.11 14.31
C THR A 79 -10.74 -0.24 15.25
N GLY A 80 -10.12 -0.84 16.28
CA GLY A 80 -9.25 -0.13 17.20
C GLY A 80 -7.89 0.25 16.57
N PRO A 81 -7.08 1.06 17.28
CA PRO A 81 -5.71 1.31 16.87
C PRO A 81 -4.89 0.01 16.80
N GLY A 82 -4.31 -0.28 15.64
CA GLY A 82 -3.57 -1.51 15.40
C GLY A 82 -4.40 -2.72 14.99
N ASP A 83 -5.73 -2.65 15.07
CA ASP A 83 -6.64 -3.62 14.45
C ASP A 83 -6.89 -3.25 12.98
N PHE A 84 -7.22 -4.22 12.15
CA PHE A 84 -7.45 -4.02 10.71
C PHE A 84 -8.72 -4.70 10.22
N ASN A 85 -9.23 -4.20 9.09
CA ASN A 85 -10.18 -4.91 8.27
C ASN A 85 -9.72 -4.78 6.82
N GLU A 86 -9.05 -5.83 6.33
CA GLU A 86 -8.44 -5.89 5.02
C GLU A 86 -7.30 -4.84 4.84
N PRO A 87 -6.16 -4.96 5.58
CA PRO A 87 -4.98 -4.14 5.29
C PRO A 87 -4.51 -4.42 3.86
N HIS A 88 -4.50 -3.38 3.00
CA HIS A 88 -4.46 -3.58 1.56
C HIS A 88 -3.22 -3.02 0.88
N CYS A 89 -2.71 -1.89 1.33
CA CYS A 89 -1.51 -1.27 0.77
C CYS A 89 -0.56 -0.76 1.85
N LEU A 90 0.73 -0.71 1.50
CA LEU A 90 1.82 -0.33 2.39
C LEU A 90 2.74 0.68 1.72
N ALA A 91 3.17 1.70 2.45
CA ALA A 91 4.26 2.58 2.02
C ALA A 91 5.07 3.09 3.21
N PHE A 92 6.36 3.35 3.00
CA PHE A 92 7.20 4.04 3.96
C PHE A 92 7.35 5.52 3.59
N ASP A 93 7.35 6.39 4.59
CA ASP A 93 7.83 7.76 4.42
C ASP A 93 9.34 7.88 4.63
N SER A 94 9.88 9.10 4.43
CA SER A 94 11.32 9.38 4.59
C SER A 94 11.83 9.19 6.03
N LYS A 95 10.92 9.20 7.02
CA LYS A 95 11.23 8.99 8.45
C LYS A 95 11.18 7.51 8.85
N GLY A 96 10.87 6.62 7.91
CA GLY A 96 10.73 5.19 8.16
C GLY A 96 9.45 4.81 8.91
N ARG A 97 8.40 5.66 8.87
CA ARG A 97 7.08 5.31 9.37
C ARG A 97 6.34 4.50 8.29
N LEU A 98 5.69 3.43 8.72
CA LEU A 98 4.88 2.57 7.85
C LEU A 98 3.43 3.07 7.82
N PHE A 99 2.96 3.39 6.64
CA PHE A 99 1.57 3.72 6.36
C PHE A 99 0.87 2.45 5.88
N VAL A 100 -0.26 2.11 6.49
CA VAL A 100 -1.06 0.91 6.19
C VAL A 100 -2.45 1.35 5.78
N GLY A 101 -2.84 1.07 4.55
CA GLY A 101 -4.21 1.27 4.08
C GLY A 101 -5.13 0.21 4.68
N ASP A 102 -5.92 0.56 5.68
CA ASP A 102 -6.92 -0.27 6.34
C ASP A 102 -8.26 -0.10 5.60
N ARG A 103 -8.36 -0.78 4.45
CA ARG A 103 -9.26 -0.47 3.34
C ARG A 103 -10.72 -0.48 3.74
N VAL A 104 -11.19 -1.54 4.36
CA VAL A 104 -12.61 -1.69 4.72
C VAL A 104 -12.98 -0.79 5.89
N ASN A 105 -12.06 -0.48 6.79
CA ASN A 105 -12.23 0.51 7.85
C ASN A 105 -12.14 1.96 7.33
N GLN A 106 -11.85 2.17 6.04
CA GLN A 106 -11.78 3.49 5.39
C GLN A 106 -10.82 4.45 6.09
N ARG A 107 -9.61 3.97 6.39
CA ARG A 107 -8.57 4.77 7.02
C ARG A 107 -7.17 4.33 6.58
N ILE A 108 -6.19 5.18 6.82
CA ILE A 108 -4.77 4.81 6.81
C ILE A 108 -4.29 4.89 8.24
N GLN A 109 -3.67 3.84 8.76
CA GLN A 109 -2.97 3.84 10.04
C GLN A 109 -1.47 3.97 9.84
N VAL A 110 -0.79 4.68 10.73
CA VAL A 110 0.66 4.90 10.68
C VAL A 110 1.32 4.25 11.88
N PHE A 111 2.39 3.51 11.63
CA PHE A 111 3.15 2.76 12.63
C PHE A 111 4.63 3.09 12.57
N ASP A 112 5.35 2.86 13.67
CA ASP A 112 6.79 2.66 13.59
C ASP A 112 7.12 1.24 13.08
N GLN A 113 8.41 0.95 12.89
CA GLN A 113 8.84 -0.34 12.34
C GLN A 113 8.74 -1.50 13.35
N ASP A 114 8.39 -1.23 14.60
CA ASP A 114 8.13 -2.22 15.64
C ASP A 114 6.61 -2.44 15.85
N GLY A 115 5.78 -1.94 14.92
CA GLY A 115 4.33 -2.13 14.93
C GLY A 115 3.59 -1.26 15.94
N ARG A 116 4.25 -0.26 16.53
CA ARG A 116 3.59 0.66 17.45
C ARG A 116 2.78 1.69 16.67
N TYR A 117 1.50 1.82 17.00
CA TYR A 117 0.59 2.80 16.42
C TYR A 117 1.05 4.25 16.74
N LEU A 118 1.05 5.11 15.72
CA LEU A 118 1.47 6.51 15.82
C LEU A 118 0.34 7.49 15.50
N ALA A 119 -0.43 7.23 14.43
CA ALA A 119 -1.45 8.15 13.94
C ALA A 119 -2.45 7.43 13.02
N GLU A 120 -3.53 8.12 12.68
CA GLU A 120 -4.53 7.65 11.72
C GLU A 120 -5.01 8.80 10.83
N TRP A 121 -5.30 8.48 9.56
CA TRP A 121 -5.95 9.35 8.60
C TRP A 121 -7.29 8.71 8.20
N PRO A 122 -8.44 9.22 8.69
CA PRO A 122 -9.77 8.66 8.46
C PRO A 122 -10.37 9.10 7.12
N ASN A 123 -11.48 8.46 6.74
CA ASN A 123 -12.30 8.78 5.57
C ASN A 123 -11.54 8.67 4.24
N ILE A 124 -10.74 7.62 4.09
CA ILE A 124 -10.03 7.31 2.87
C ILE A 124 -9.98 5.80 2.65
N MET A 125 -10.44 5.34 1.48
CA MET A 125 -10.46 3.91 1.13
C MET A 125 -9.22 3.54 0.31
N ALA A 126 -8.09 3.41 1.00
CA ALA A 126 -6.79 3.20 0.39
C ALA A 126 -6.64 1.79 -0.19
N SER A 127 -6.77 1.66 -1.51
CA SER A 127 -6.50 0.43 -2.26
C SER A 127 -5.04 0.32 -2.69
N GLY A 128 -4.41 1.43 -3.04
CA GLY A 128 -2.99 1.54 -3.35
C GLY A 128 -2.41 2.83 -2.80
N MET A 129 -1.11 2.84 -2.53
CA MET A 129 -0.43 4.01 -1.98
C MET A 129 1.01 4.12 -2.49
N HIS A 130 1.44 5.35 -2.76
CA HIS A 130 2.83 5.67 -3.04
C HIS A 130 3.22 6.91 -2.24
N ILE A 131 4.38 6.87 -1.58
CA ILE A 131 4.95 8.02 -0.89
C ILE A 131 6.26 8.38 -1.58
N THR A 132 6.37 9.63 -2.01
CA THR A 132 7.58 10.15 -2.66
C THR A 132 8.68 10.46 -1.65
N GLN A 133 9.92 10.68 -2.12
CA GLN A 133 11.05 11.01 -1.24
C GLN A 133 10.90 12.35 -0.48
N ASP A 134 10.07 13.25 -0.98
CA ASP A 134 9.70 14.52 -0.35
C ASP A 134 8.41 14.40 0.49
N ASP A 135 8.02 13.18 0.87
CA ASP A 135 6.92 12.87 1.76
C ASP A 135 5.53 13.34 1.25
N VAL A 136 5.33 13.33 -0.07
CA VAL A 136 4.00 13.48 -0.67
C VAL A 136 3.37 12.09 -0.84
N VAL A 137 2.19 11.91 -0.25
CA VAL A 137 1.41 10.67 -0.32
C VAL A 137 0.42 10.75 -1.49
N TYR A 138 0.41 9.74 -2.33
CA TYR A 138 -0.59 9.50 -3.36
C TYR A 138 -1.40 8.26 -2.98
N VAL A 139 -2.71 8.42 -2.81
CA VAL A 139 -3.60 7.33 -2.40
C VAL A 139 -4.61 7.04 -3.49
N ALA A 140 -4.64 5.81 -3.95
CA ALA A 140 -5.71 5.30 -4.80
C ALA A 140 -6.95 5.05 -3.93
N ASP A 141 -7.89 5.99 -3.95
CA ASP A 141 -9.19 5.88 -3.27
C ASP A 141 -10.22 5.31 -4.24
N TYR A 142 -10.38 4.00 -4.22
CA TYR A 142 -11.10 3.26 -5.25
C TYR A 142 -12.62 3.45 -5.23
N GLN A 143 -13.24 3.59 -4.04
CA GLN A 143 -14.70 3.57 -3.92
C GLN A 143 -15.31 4.71 -3.11
N LEU A 144 -14.55 5.37 -2.26
CA LEU A 144 -15.10 6.46 -1.44
C LEU A 144 -15.10 7.78 -2.18
N ARG A 145 -13.99 8.14 -2.83
CA ARG A 145 -13.83 9.38 -3.58
C ARG A 145 -13.64 9.17 -5.08
N GLU A 146 -13.34 7.93 -5.50
CA GLU A 146 -13.14 7.55 -6.90
C GLU A 146 -12.08 8.39 -7.60
N GLY A 147 -10.84 8.34 -7.06
CA GLY A 147 -9.73 9.13 -7.60
C GLY A 147 -8.42 8.90 -6.88
N ILE A 148 -7.46 9.79 -7.12
CA ILE A 148 -6.17 9.79 -6.44
C ILE A 148 -6.11 11.02 -5.52
N VAL A 149 -6.06 10.76 -4.22
CA VAL A 149 -5.84 11.80 -3.20
C VAL A 149 -4.35 12.06 -3.09
N ILE A 150 -3.96 13.33 -3.06
CA ILE A 150 -2.58 13.77 -2.91
C ILE A 150 -2.48 14.60 -1.62
N ALA A 151 -1.60 14.22 -0.71
CA ALA A 151 -1.49 14.86 0.60
C ALA A 151 -0.05 14.84 1.13
N ASN A 152 0.20 15.60 2.19
CA ASN A 152 1.45 15.56 2.92
C ASN A 152 1.46 14.40 3.94
N ALA A 153 2.52 13.59 3.98
CA ALA A 153 2.66 12.49 4.94
C ALA A 153 2.78 12.96 6.39
N SER A 154 3.14 14.22 6.62
CA SER A 154 3.39 14.74 7.98
C SER A 154 2.13 15.01 8.77
N ASP A 155 1.06 15.47 8.13
CA ASP A 155 -0.16 15.99 8.75
C ASP A 155 -1.45 15.63 8.02
N PHE A 156 -1.33 14.85 6.91
CA PHE A 156 -2.42 14.43 6.03
C PHE A 156 -3.18 15.60 5.36
N SER A 157 -2.57 16.79 5.31
CA SER A 157 -3.15 17.93 4.60
C SER A 157 -3.19 17.63 3.10
N GLU A 158 -4.40 17.64 2.52
CA GLU A 158 -4.58 17.42 1.08
C GLU A 158 -4.04 18.60 0.28
N VAL A 159 -3.26 18.29 -0.75
CA VAL A 159 -2.66 19.27 -1.66
C VAL A 159 -3.17 19.13 -3.09
N GLY A 160 -3.89 18.04 -3.40
CA GLY A 160 -4.47 17.80 -4.71
C GLY A 160 -5.37 16.57 -4.78
N PHE A 161 -6.14 16.49 -5.88
CA PHE A 161 -6.99 15.35 -6.19
C PHE A 161 -7.09 15.15 -7.70
N ILE A 162 -6.95 13.91 -8.17
CA ILE A 162 -7.15 13.51 -9.55
C ILE A 162 -8.43 12.69 -9.64
N SER A 163 -9.52 13.28 -10.21
CA SER A 163 -10.84 12.66 -10.31
C SER A 163 -11.06 11.80 -11.54
N GLU A 164 -10.12 11.79 -12.47
CA GLU A 164 -10.27 11.10 -13.78
C GLU A 164 -9.76 9.65 -13.77
N ALA A 165 -9.64 9.04 -12.60
CA ALA A 165 -9.17 7.67 -12.43
C ALA A 165 -10.10 6.90 -11.47
N LEU A 166 -10.21 5.57 -11.71
CA LEU A 166 -10.78 4.59 -10.78
C LEU A 166 -9.67 3.64 -10.32
N PRO A 167 -8.70 4.14 -9.55
CA PRO A 167 -7.45 3.44 -9.34
C PRO A 167 -7.56 2.37 -8.24
N GLU A 168 -7.03 1.18 -8.52
CA GLU A 168 -6.72 0.17 -7.50
C GLU A 168 -5.26 0.30 -7.03
N GLY A 169 -4.38 0.77 -7.94
CA GLY A 169 -2.98 1.02 -7.63
C GLY A 169 -2.52 2.37 -8.17
N VAL A 170 -1.55 2.98 -7.49
CA VAL A 170 -0.94 4.25 -7.86
C VAL A 170 0.57 4.19 -7.68
N THR A 171 1.30 4.83 -8.59
CA THR A 171 2.74 5.09 -8.42
C THR A 171 3.13 6.40 -9.09
N VAL A 172 4.29 6.94 -8.71
CA VAL A 172 4.82 8.21 -9.23
C VAL A 172 6.25 8.00 -9.68
N ASP A 173 6.60 8.49 -10.87
CA ASP A 173 7.99 8.43 -11.34
C ASP A 173 8.83 9.62 -10.82
N THR A 174 10.12 9.59 -11.10
CA THR A 174 11.07 10.62 -10.65
C THR A 174 10.84 11.99 -11.31
N GLU A 175 10.07 12.05 -12.38
CA GLU A 175 9.65 13.29 -13.05
C GLU A 175 8.36 13.87 -12.43
N GLY A 176 7.69 13.10 -11.55
CA GLY A 176 6.44 13.45 -10.89
C GLY A 176 5.20 13.12 -11.72
N ASN A 177 5.33 12.28 -12.76
CA ASN A 177 4.16 11.76 -13.45
C ASN A 177 3.48 10.68 -12.60
N VAL A 178 2.14 10.73 -12.52
CA VAL A 178 1.33 9.78 -11.75
C VAL A 178 0.80 8.70 -12.66
N TYR A 179 0.90 7.45 -12.24
CA TYR A 179 0.35 6.29 -12.95
C TYR A 179 -0.71 5.61 -12.11
N ALA A 180 -1.88 5.39 -12.70
CA ALA A 180 -3.04 4.76 -12.07
C ALA A 180 -3.37 3.43 -12.76
N GLY A 181 -3.29 2.34 -12.01
CA GLY A 181 -3.76 1.02 -12.46
C GLY A 181 -5.25 0.85 -12.14
N GLU A 182 -6.08 0.64 -13.16
CA GLU A 182 -7.53 0.53 -13.02
C GLU A 182 -8.00 -0.90 -13.30
N VAL A 183 -8.73 -1.52 -12.35
CA VAL A 183 -9.20 -2.90 -12.45
C VAL A 183 -10.43 -3.03 -13.35
N LEU A 184 -11.45 -2.22 -13.14
CA LEU A 184 -12.70 -2.33 -13.91
C LEU A 184 -12.54 -1.93 -15.36
N PRO A 185 -11.93 -0.79 -15.72
CA PRO A 185 -11.63 -0.46 -17.10
C PRO A 185 -10.48 -1.31 -17.68
N ARG A 186 -9.69 -2.00 -16.83
CA ARG A 186 -8.51 -2.80 -17.20
C ARG A 186 -7.51 -2.00 -18.03
N ASN A 187 -7.16 -0.82 -17.53
CA ASN A 187 -6.21 0.06 -18.20
C ASN A 187 -5.18 0.63 -17.22
N LEU A 188 -4.22 1.34 -17.77
CA LEU A 188 -3.23 2.14 -17.06
C LEU A 188 -3.32 3.56 -17.57
N LYS A 189 -3.58 4.51 -16.68
CA LYS A 189 -3.55 5.94 -16.99
C LYS A 189 -2.24 6.56 -16.53
N LYS A 190 -1.71 7.47 -17.35
CA LYS A 190 -0.60 8.36 -16.99
C LYS A 190 -1.12 9.79 -16.94
N PHE A 191 -0.91 10.44 -15.80
CA PHE A 191 -1.14 11.87 -15.62
C PHE A 191 0.24 12.54 -15.62
N ALA A 192 0.55 13.26 -16.70
CA ALA A 192 1.82 13.93 -16.83
C ALA A 192 1.86 15.19 -15.96
N LYS A 193 2.94 15.36 -15.20
CA LYS A 193 3.20 16.62 -14.49
C LYS A 193 3.43 17.72 -15.49
N THR A 194 2.55 18.71 -15.52
CA THR A 194 2.72 19.91 -16.35
C THR A 194 3.59 20.94 -15.61
N LEU A 195 4.71 21.33 -16.24
CA LEU A 195 5.51 22.45 -15.75
C LEU A 195 4.86 23.75 -16.25
N GLY A 196 3.99 24.36 -15.45
CA GLY A 196 3.38 25.66 -15.76
C GLY A 196 2.53 26.16 -14.60
N PRO A 197 2.33 27.49 -14.46
CA PRO A 197 1.41 28.01 -13.47
C PRO A 197 0.01 27.48 -13.76
N PRO A 198 -0.81 27.26 -12.72
CA PRO A 198 -2.19 26.83 -12.93
C PRO A 198 -2.89 27.87 -13.80
N THR A 199 -3.37 27.45 -14.97
CA THR A 199 -4.27 28.25 -15.78
C THR A 199 -5.54 28.40 -14.98
N THR A 200 -5.72 29.59 -14.38
CA THR A 200 -7.02 29.97 -13.82
C THR A 200 -8.01 30.05 -14.98
N VAL A 201 -8.83 29.01 -15.12
CA VAL A 201 -10.01 29.08 -15.98
C VAL A 201 -10.98 30.03 -15.29
N PRO A 202 -11.37 31.15 -15.88
CA PRO A 202 -12.43 32.00 -15.30
C PRO A 202 -13.70 31.19 -15.20
N ARG A 203 -14.31 31.12 -14.03
CA ARG A 203 -15.69 30.64 -13.89
C ARG A 203 -16.62 31.71 -14.50
N GLU A 204 -17.22 31.42 -15.65
CA GLU A 204 -18.40 32.10 -16.12
C GLU A 204 -19.65 31.64 -15.33
#